data_e57dc10607f1bd4d66125b69bd963656
#
_entry.id   e57dc10607f1bd4d66125b69bd963656
#
_cell.length_a   1.000
_cell.length_b   1.000
_cell.length_c   1.000
_cell.angle_alpha   90.00
_cell.angle_beta   90.00
_cell.angle_gamma   90.00
#
_symmetry.space_group_name_H-M   'P 1'
#
loop_
_entity.id
_entity.type
_entity.pdbx_description
1 polymer ?
#
loop_
_entity_poly.entity_id
_entity_poly.type
_entity_poly.pdbx_seq_one_letter_code
_entity_poly.pdbx_strand_id
1 'polypeptide(L)'
;MTEIQKQQLLLPFPASDIEWRTAYNSGDKTKGFAVPFVDSRAIQERLDKIFGPENWQNEFAVSPSAEDNSSAYVCTISVYSPERNEWIKKSDGSGATDIEPVKGGLSGALKRAASVLGIGRYLYDLEGLWVEIEQRGKSYVIKKSEYKKLAVHYNKQMAERKKGFKAENTENPPAEQPKAPDAAANADIKFRVIKSSVRNGAKGTQTMLTLQSPQNRIITGYMRGNPDLREGQIIHKLQIEERESETIGKYNIIRGFEKAA
;
A
#
# COMPACT_ATOMS: atom_id res chain seq x y z
N MET A 1 -11.16 -9.46 1.77
CA MET A 1 -9.91 -8.66 1.67
C MET A 1 -8.96 -9.12 2.76
N THR A 2 -7.80 -9.67 2.37
CA THR A 2 -6.81 -10.25 3.29
C THR A 2 -6.14 -9.19 4.18
N GLU A 3 -5.54 -9.58 5.31
CA GLU A 3 -4.78 -8.66 6.16
C GLU A 3 -3.58 -8.04 5.41
N ILE A 4 -2.94 -8.79 4.52
CA ILE A 4 -1.86 -8.28 3.67
C ILE A 4 -2.37 -7.15 2.77
N GLN A 5 -3.52 -7.34 2.10
CA GLN A 5 -4.12 -6.30 1.26
C GLN A 5 -4.48 -5.04 2.06
N LYS A 6 -5.04 -5.21 3.27
CA LYS A 6 -5.34 -4.07 4.16
C LYS A 6 -4.07 -3.29 4.54
N GLN A 7 -2.99 -4.00 4.89
CA GLN A 7 -1.69 -3.36 5.18
C GLN A 7 -1.12 -2.65 3.95
N GLN A 8 -1.18 -3.26 2.77
CA GLN A 8 -0.69 -2.66 1.53
C GLN A 8 -1.44 -1.38 1.13
N LEU A 9 -2.75 -1.30 1.41
CA LEU A 9 -3.52 -0.07 1.20
C LEU A 9 -3.00 1.11 2.04
N LEU A 10 -2.51 0.83 3.25
CA LEU A 10 -2.04 1.84 4.19
C LEU A 10 -0.59 2.26 3.98
N LEU A 11 0.19 1.54 3.15
CA LEU A 11 1.59 1.85 2.93
C LEU A 11 1.78 3.25 2.35
N PRO A 12 2.75 4.02 2.85
CA PRO A 12 3.11 5.30 2.26
C PRO A 12 3.55 5.14 0.79
N PHE A 13 3.35 6.19 0.02
CA PHE A 13 3.93 6.30 -1.32
C PHE A 13 5.42 6.70 -1.21
N PRO A 14 6.28 6.30 -2.16
CA PRO A 14 7.63 6.83 -2.23
C PRO A 14 7.60 8.32 -2.56
N ALA A 15 8.64 9.05 -2.18
CA ALA A 15 8.72 10.50 -2.41
C ALA A 15 8.64 10.89 -3.90
N SER A 16 8.99 9.97 -4.81
CA SER A 16 8.86 10.14 -6.27
C SER A 16 7.42 10.27 -6.74
N ASP A 17 6.46 9.68 -6.04
CA ASP A 17 5.05 9.65 -6.39
C ASP A 17 4.26 10.76 -5.68
N ILE A 18 4.95 11.54 -4.83
CA ILE A 18 4.34 12.66 -4.12
C ILE A 18 4.46 13.93 -4.95
N GLU A 19 3.33 14.49 -5.28
CA GLU A 19 3.21 15.81 -5.88
C GLU A 19 2.93 16.85 -4.80
N TRP A 20 3.18 18.13 -5.15
CA TRP A 20 3.01 19.25 -4.24
C TRP A 20 2.20 20.36 -4.89
N ARG A 21 1.29 20.94 -4.14
CA ARG A 21 0.53 22.12 -4.54
C ARG A 21 0.51 23.15 -3.43
N THR A 22 0.35 24.39 -3.76
CA THR A 22 0.09 25.44 -2.75
C THR A 22 -1.37 25.35 -2.30
N ALA A 23 -1.58 25.32 -1.00
CA ALA A 23 -2.91 25.43 -0.38
C ALA A 23 -3.34 26.92 -0.34
N TYR A 24 -2.39 27.80 0.00
CA TYR A 24 -2.55 29.26 -0.01
C TYR A 24 -1.18 29.90 -0.18
N ASN A 25 -1.19 31.18 -0.59
CA ASN A 25 0.01 31.96 -0.83
C ASN A 25 0.15 33.08 0.22
N SER A 26 1.37 33.52 0.47
CA SER A 26 1.64 34.72 1.29
C SER A 26 1.01 35.97 0.65
N GLY A 27 0.75 36.99 1.45
CA GLY A 27 0.14 38.25 0.97
C GLY A 27 0.95 38.93 -0.11
N ASP A 28 2.29 38.88 -0.04
CA ASP A 28 3.24 39.40 -1.01
C ASP A 28 3.46 38.44 -2.21
N LYS A 29 2.84 37.27 -2.20
CA LYS A 29 2.92 36.23 -3.25
C LYS A 29 4.35 35.77 -3.57
N THR A 30 5.26 35.87 -2.62
CA THR A 30 6.64 35.37 -2.75
C THR A 30 6.77 33.92 -2.30
N LYS A 31 5.88 33.50 -1.37
CA LYS A 31 5.85 32.15 -0.80
C LYS A 31 4.46 31.51 -0.89
N GLY A 32 4.43 30.20 -0.96
CA GLY A 32 3.22 29.40 -0.87
C GLY A 32 3.37 28.28 0.17
N PHE A 33 2.29 27.98 0.85
CA PHE A 33 2.23 26.87 1.78
C PHE A 33 1.96 25.58 0.98
N ALA A 34 3.01 24.79 0.77
CA ALA A 34 2.95 23.56 -0.01
C ALA A 34 2.42 22.39 0.82
N VAL A 35 1.47 21.66 0.25
CA VAL A 35 0.90 20.44 0.84
C VAL A 35 1.09 19.27 -0.13
N PRO A 36 1.39 18.07 0.39
CA PRO A 36 1.59 16.88 -0.45
C PRO A 36 0.26 16.29 -0.94
N PHE A 37 0.28 15.69 -2.10
CA PHE A 37 -0.81 14.87 -2.61
C PHE A 37 -0.25 13.79 -3.55
N VAL A 38 -1.06 12.81 -3.90
CA VAL A 38 -0.75 11.83 -4.96
C VAL A 38 -1.68 12.04 -6.14
N ASP A 39 -1.22 11.68 -7.32
CA ASP A 39 -2.07 11.72 -8.50
C ASP A 39 -2.99 10.49 -8.57
N SER A 40 -3.99 10.55 -9.45
CA SER A 40 -4.97 9.47 -9.61
C SER A 40 -4.34 8.20 -10.17
N ARG A 41 -3.26 8.30 -10.96
CA ARG A 41 -2.59 7.15 -11.58
C ARG A 41 -1.84 6.34 -10.55
N ALA A 42 -1.12 6.99 -9.62
CA ALA A 42 -0.46 6.31 -8.52
C ALA A 42 -1.45 5.51 -7.64
N ILE A 43 -2.67 6.03 -7.48
CA ILE A 43 -3.76 5.32 -6.78
C ILE A 43 -4.22 4.10 -7.59
N GLN A 44 -4.47 4.26 -8.89
CA GLN A 44 -4.88 3.17 -9.79
C GLN A 44 -3.83 2.07 -9.83
N GLU A 45 -2.55 2.41 -10.02
CA GLU A 45 -1.44 1.45 -9.99
C GLU A 45 -1.35 0.69 -8.66
N ARG A 46 -1.66 1.35 -7.55
CA ARG A 46 -1.72 0.68 -6.24
C ARG A 46 -2.87 -0.29 -6.16
N LEU A 47 -4.05 0.07 -6.65
CA LEU A 47 -5.21 -0.83 -6.70
C LEU A 47 -4.93 -2.03 -7.60
N ASP A 48 -4.33 -1.81 -8.78
CA ASP A 48 -3.92 -2.88 -9.68
C ASP A 48 -2.92 -3.85 -9.02
N LYS A 49 -1.93 -3.33 -8.30
CA LYS A 49 -0.93 -4.15 -7.59
C LYS A 49 -1.53 -4.99 -6.47
N ILE A 50 -2.52 -4.47 -5.76
CA ILE A 50 -3.09 -5.12 -4.57
C ILE A 50 -4.18 -6.12 -4.95
N PHE A 51 -5.05 -5.77 -5.90
CA PHE A 51 -6.25 -6.54 -6.22
C PHE A 51 -6.17 -7.22 -7.58
N GLY A 52 -5.31 -6.76 -8.50
CA GLY A 52 -5.40 -7.05 -9.92
C GLY A 52 -6.41 -6.13 -10.60
N PRO A 53 -6.20 -5.78 -11.89
CA PRO A 53 -7.05 -4.82 -12.59
C PRO A 53 -8.51 -5.30 -12.76
N GLU A 54 -8.76 -6.59 -12.69
CA GLU A 54 -10.10 -7.21 -12.81
C GLU A 54 -10.88 -7.28 -11.49
N ASN A 55 -10.23 -7.05 -10.34
CA ASN A 55 -10.83 -7.19 -9.01
C ASN A 55 -11.07 -5.86 -8.30
N TRP A 56 -10.99 -4.76 -9.03
CA TRP A 56 -11.45 -3.46 -8.58
C TRP A 56 -12.12 -2.68 -9.72
N GLN A 57 -12.99 -1.78 -9.37
CA GLN A 57 -13.66 -0.88 -10.31
C GLN A 57 -14.03 0.42 -9.63
N ASN A 58 -14.25 1.48 -10.41
CA ASN A 58 -14.76 2.73 -9.90
C ASN A 58 -15.94 3.23 -10.75
N GLU A 59 -16.88 3.86 -10.08
CA GLU A 59 -18.04 4.51 -10.68
C GLU A 59 -18.08 5.97 -10.26
N PHE A 60 -18.53 6.84 -11.17
CA PHE A 60 -18.75 8.25 -10.87
C PHE A 60 -20.21 8.61 -10.99
N ALA A 61 -20.69 9.39 -10.01
CA ALA A 61 -21.99 10.04 -10.06
C ALA A 61 -21.83 11.55 -9.95
N VAL A 62 -22.72 12.28 -10.57
CA VAL A 62 -22.81 13.74 -10.45
C VAL A 62 -23.96 14.06 -9.53
N SER A 63 -23.69 14.85 -8.48
CA SER A 63 -24.72 15.39 -7.59
C SER A 63 -24.79 16.90 -7.80
N PRO A 64 -25.92 17.45 -8.27
CA PRO A 64 -26.09 18.89 -8.35
C PRO A 64 -26.11 19.49 -6.95
N SER A 65 -25.42 20.61 -6.76
CA SER A 65 -25.52 21.39 -5.52
C SER A 65 -26.85 22.16 -5.51
N ALA A 66 -27.54 22.13 -4.38
CA ALA A 66 -28.77 22.89 -4.21
C ALA A 66 -28.55 24.40 -3.99
N GLU A 67 -27.32 24.80 -3.62
CA GLU A 67 -27.04 26.17 -3.17
C GLU A 67 -26.51 27.09 -4.28
N ASP A 68 -25.71 26.56 -5.20
CA ASP A 68 -24.94 27.40 -6.15
C ASP A 68 -24.92 26.91 -7.61
N ASN A 69 -25.80 25.96 -7.93
CA ASN A 69 -25.84 25.32 -9.26
C ASN A 69 -24.50 24.68 -9.69
N SER A 70 -23.56 24.47 -8.74
CA SER A 70 -22.32 23.73 -8.97
C SER A 70 -22.58 22.23 -9.01
N SER A 71 -21.62 21.47 -9.52
CA SER A 71 -21.71 20.02 -9.52
C SER A 71 -20.68 19.43 -8.56
N ALA A 72 -21.12 18.54 -7.69
CA ALA A 72 -20.24 17.67 -6.93
C ALA A 72 -20.12 16.32 -7.65
N TYR A 73 -18.91 15.78 -7.67
CA TYR A 73 -18.60 14.48 -8.25
C TYR A 73 -18.37 13.49 -7.11
N VAL A 74 -19.10 12.39 -7.12
CA VAL A 74 -18.94 11.29 -6.15
C VAL A 74 -18.28 10.14 -6.88
N CYS A 75 -17.18 9.62 -6.31
CA CYS A 75 -16.54 8.39 -6.77
C CYS A 75 -16.84 7.27 -5.80
N THR A 76 -17.25 6.13 -6.31
CA THR A 76 -17.34 4.87 -5.58
C THR A 76 -16.24 3.93 -6.08
N ILE A 77 -15.31 3.57 -5.22
CA ILE A 77 -14.34 2.50 -5.48
C ILE A 77 -14.89 1.21 -4.89
N SER A 78 -14.93 0.18 -5.72
CA SER A 78 -15.36 -1.17 -5.33
C SER A 78 -14.17 -2.12 -5.47
N VAL A 79 -13.91 -2.93 -4.45
CA VAL A 79 -12.88 -3.98 -4.45
C VAL A 79 -13.51 -5.33 -4.13
N TYR A 80 -13.17 -6.35 -4.88
CA TYR A 80 -13.71 -7.70 -4.66
C TYR A 80 -13.02 -8.37 -3.47
N SER A 81 -13.79 -8.96 -2.59
CA SER A 81 -13.32 -9.75 -1.45
C SER A 81 -13.66 -11.23 -1.67
N PRO A 82 -12.70 -12.07 -2.09
CA PRO A 82 -12.94 -13.50 -2.27
C PRO A 82 -13.39 -14.22 -0.98
N GLU A 83 -12.89 -13.75 0.18
CA GLU A 83 -13.24 -14.34 1.49
C GLU A 83 -14.73 -14.19 1.83
N ARG A 84 -15.35 -13.09 1.36
CA ARG A 84 -16.75 -12.75 1.62
C ARG A 84 -17.65 -12.98 0.42
N ASN A 85 -17.04 -13.25 -0.74
CA ASN A 85 -17.70 -13.35 -2.03
C ASN A 85 -18.56 -12.11 -2.34
N GLU A 86 -18.03 -10.91 -2.05
CA GLU A 86 -18.74 -9.64 -2.21
C GLU A 86 -17.83 -8.50 -2.66
N TRP A 87 -18.44 -7.50 -3.26
CA TRP A 87 -17.80 -6.22 -3.59
C TRP A 87 -17.89 -5.25 -2.41
N ILE A 88 -16.76 -4.85 -1.85
CA ILE A 88 -16.67 -3.85 -0.78
C ILE A 88 -16.60 -2.48 -1.44
N LYS A 89 -17.55 -1.61 -1.14
CA LYS A 89 -17.68 -0.29 -1.74
C LYS A 89 -17.32 0.82 -0.76
N LYS A 90 -16.57 1.81 -1.22
CA LYS A 90 -16.26 3.05 -0.49
C LYS A 90 -16.44 4.24 -1.41
N SER A 91 -17.13 5.26 -0.91
CA SER A 91 -17.46 6.44 -1.69
C SER A 91 -17.03 7.71 -0.97
N ASP A 92 -16.62 8.71 -1.74
CA ASP A 92 -16.43 10.08 -1.27
C ASP A 92 -16.56 11.02 -2.47
N GLY A 93 -16.74 12.31 -2.21
CA GLY A 93 -17.02 13.31 -3.23
C GLY A 93 -16.05 14.49 -3.24
N SER A 94 -16.04 15.20 -4.36
CA SER A 94 -15.30 16.46 -4.53
C SER A 94 -16.13 17.42 -5.37
N GLY A 95 -16.09 18.69 -5.04
CA GLY A 95 -16.62 19.74 -5.91
C GLY A 95 -15.83 19.88 -7.20
N ALA A 96 -16.41 20.61 -8.16
CA ALA A 96 -15.71 21.06 -9.35
C ALA A 96 -14.51 21.95 -8.96
N THR A 97 -13.47 21.97 -9.79
CA THR A 97 -12.31 22.86 -9.62
C THR A 97 -12.38 24.02 -10.56
N ASP A 98 -11.70 25.12 -10.23
CA ASP A 98 -11.69 26.35 -11.07
C ASP A 98 -11.06 26.09 -12.46
N ILE A 99 -10.10 25.18 -12.55
CA ILE A 99 -9.43 24.80 -13.80
C ILE A 99 -9.86 23.37 -14.15
N GLU A 100 -10.36 23.16 -15.37
CA GLU A 100 -10.89 21.85 -15.83
C GLU A 100 -11.93 21.26 -14.84
N PRO A 101 -13.07 21.92 -14.61
CA PRO A 101 -13.98 21.59 -13.51
C PRO A 101 -14.36 20.11 -13.40
N VAL A 102 -14.71 19.49 -14.54
CA VAL A 102 -15.11 18.08 -14.61
C VAL A 102 -13.93 17.16 -14.26
N LYS A 103 -12.81 17.31 -14.94
CA LYS A 103 -11.61 16.48 -14.73
C LYS A 103 -11.07 16.62 -13.31
N GLY A 104 -11.02 17.86 -12.80
CA GLY A 104 -10.57 18.14 -11.45
C GLY A 104 -11.51 17.54 -10.40
N GLY A 105 -12.81 17.66 -10.58
CA GLY A 105 -13.83 17.08 -9.71
C GLY A 105 -13.76 15.54 -9.69
N LEU A 106 -13.70 14.88 -10.84
CA LEU A 106 -13.56 13.42 -10.94
C LEU A 106 -12.25 12.92 -10.29
N SER A 107 -11.12 13.57 -10.60
CA SER A 107 -9.83 13.22 -9.99
C SER A 107 -9.83 13.44 -8.47
N GLY A 108 -10.44 14.52 -8.00
CA GLY A 108 -10.62 14.82 -6.59
C GLY A 108 -11.45 13.74 -5.89
N ALA A 109 -12.61 13.38 -6.47
CA ALA A 109 -13.51 12.36 -5.93
C ALA A 109 -12.82 10.99 -5.83
N LEU A 110 -12.05 10.57 -6.85
CA LEU A 110 -11.29 9.32 -6.81
C LEU A 110 -10.25 9.32 -5.69
N LYS A 111 -9.49 10.40 -5.54
CA LYS A 111 -8.47 10.53 -4.47
C LYS A 111 -9.09 10.47 -3.08
N ARG A 112 -10.25 11.10 -2.90
CA ARG A 112 -10.97 11.08 -1.63
C ARG A 112 -11.57 9.71 -1.34
N ALA A 113 -12.21 9.05 -2.31
CA ALA A 113 -12.71 7.68 -2.17
C ALA A 113 -11.57 6.68 -1.83
N ALA A 114 -10.40 6.84 -2.46
CA ALA A 114 -9.20 6.07 -2.15
C ALA A 114 -8.73 6.28 -0.70
N SER A 115 -8.82 7.49 -0.17
CA SER A 115 -8.47 7.76 1.23
C SER A 115 -9.43 7.07 2.22
N VAL A 116 -10.70 6.88 1.84
CA VAL A 116 -11.65 6.07 2.64
C VAL A 116 -11.25 4.60 2.69
N LEU A 117 -10.63 4.08 1.62
CA LEU A 117 -10.01 2.74 1.62
C LEU A 117 -8.69 2.67 2.41
N GLY A 118 -8.08 3.82 2.72
CA GLY A 118 -6.79 3.93 3.40
C GLY A 118 -5.63 4.40 2.52
N ILE A 119 -5.79 4.40 1.18
CA ILE A 119 -4.75 4.81 0.24
C ILE A 119 -4.49 6.31 0.37
N GLY A 120 -3.25 6.67 0.75
CA GLY A 120 -2.85 8.08 0.88
C GLY A 120 -3.52 8.84 2.02
N ARG A 121 -4.28 8.19 2.90
CA ARG A 121 -4.94 8.86 4.04
C ARG A 121 -3.95 9.59 4.93
N TYR A 122 -2.78 9.01 5.17
CA TYR A 122 -1.73 9.61 5.98
C TYR A 122 -1.24 10.99 5.47
N LEU A 123 -1.47 11.32 4.20
CA LEU A 123 -1.07 12.61 3.62
C LEU A 123 -1.82 13.79 4.26
N TYR A 124 -3.01 13.55 4.81
CA TYR A 124 -3.78 14.58 5.51
C TYR A 124 -3.19 14.94 6.88
N ASP A 125 -2.36 14.06 7.44
CA ASP A 125 -1.70 14.26 8.74
C ASP A 125 -0.31 14.89 8.58
N LEU A 126 0.18 15.06 7.35
CA LEU A 126 1.52 15.61 7.11
C LEU A 126 1.52 17.14 7.19
N GLU A 127 2.57 17.63 7.79
CA GLU A 127 2.81 19.07 7.85
C GLU A 127 3.21 19.60 6.49
N GLY A 128 2.56 20.67 6.06
CA GLY A 128 2.97 21.43 4.89
C GLY A 128 4.24 22.24 5.14
N LEU A 129 4.81 22.81 4.09
CA LEU A 129 6.02 23.61 4.17
C LEU A 129 5.88 24.90 3.36
N TRP A 130 6.34 26.01 3.94
CA TRP A 130 6.48 27.26 3.20
C TRP A 130 7.65 27.19 2.23
N VAL A 131 7.37 27.42 0.94
CA VAL A 131 8.31 27.35 -0.17
C VAL A 131 8.21 28.59 -1.04
N GLU A 132 9.26 28.88 -1.79
CA GLU A 132 9.22 29.96 -2.78
C GLU A 132 8.34 29.57 -3.98
N ILE A 133 7.58 30.56 -4.45
CA ILE A 133 6.72 30.43 -5.63
C ILE A 133 7.11 31.43 -6.68
N GLU A 134 6.75 31.16 -7.93
CA GLU A 134 6.91 32.05 -9.05
C GLU A 134 5.59 32.22 -9.81
N GLN A 135 5.38 33.38 -10.38
CA GLN A 135 4.22 33.60 -11.24
C GLN A 135 4.42 32.91 -12.57
N ARG A 136 3.45 32.15 -13.02
CA ARG A 136 3.43 31.50 -14.30
C ARG A 136 2.08 31.75 -14.98
N GLY A 137 2.06 32.74 -15.89
CA GLY A 137 0.82 33.26 -16.47
C GLY A 137 -0.07 33.89 -15.38
N LYS A 138 -1.30 33.38 -15.21
CA LYS A 138 -2.26 33.86 -14.20
C LYS A 138 -2.13 33.13 -12.86
N SER A 139 -1.33 32.08 -12.78
CA SER A 139 -1.20 31.20 -11.59
C SER A 139 0.18 31.35 -10.93
N TYR A 140 0.25 30.97 -9.66
CA TYR A 140 1.50 30.85 -8.92
C TYR A 140 1.86 29.37 -8.77
N VAL A 141 3.12 29.01 -9.04
CA VAL A 141 3.64 27.65 -8.97
C VAL A 141 4.86 27.57 -8.07
N ILE A 142 5.10 26.43 -7.47
CA ILE A 142 6.28 26.16 -6.65
C ILE A 142 7.53 26.23 -7.55
N LYS A 143 8.57 26.96 -7.13
CA LYS A 143 9.84 27.01 -7.86
C LYS A 143 10.48 25.62 -7.92
N LYS A 144 11.09 25.30 -9.08
CA LYS A 144 11.75 23.99 -9.28
C LYS A 144 12.85 23.71 -8.26
N SER A 145 13.54 24.73 -7.75
CA SER A 145 14.57 24.62 -6.72
C SER A 145 14.06 24.06 -5.40
N GLU A 146 12.76 24.26 -5.08
CA GLU A 146 12.16 23.85 -3.81
C GLU A 146 11.84 22.36 -3.72
N TYR A 147 11.73 21.64 -4.86
CA TYR A 147 11.29 20.24 -4.85
C TYR A 147 12.25 19.29 -4.09
N LYS A 148 13.57 19.58 -4.11
CA LYS A 148 14.51 18.81 -3.26
C LYS A 148 14.21 18.98 -1.77
N LYS A 149 13.93 20.21 -1.34
CA LYS A 149 13.58 20.51 0.06
C LYS A 149 12.27 19.83 0.47
N LEU A 150 11.28 19.84 -0.43
CA LEU A 150 9.99 19.15 -0.21
C LEU A 150 10.16 17.64 -0.09
N ALA A 151 10.98 17.02 -0.95
CA ALA A 151 11.27 15.59 -0.85
C ALA A 151 11.99 15.21 0.46
N VAL A 152 12.95 16.04 0.91
CA VAL A 152 13.62 15.85 2.21
C VAL A 152 12.63 15.99 3.36
N HIS A 153 11.76 17.01 3.31
CA HIS A 153 10.71 17.22 4.32
C HIS A 153 9.76 16.03 4.43
N TYR A 154 9.29 15.52 3.29
CA TYR A 154 8.45 14.32 3.24
C TYR A 154 9.15 13.11 3.85
N ASN A 155 10.37 12.80 3.42
CA ASN A 155 11.13 11.66 3.92
C ASN A 155 11.39 11.74 5.43
N LYS A 156 11.64 12.95 5.97
CA LYS A 156 11.79 13.17 7.40
C LYS A 156 10.51 12.78 8.15
N GLN A 157 9.35 13.31 7.71
CA GLN A 157 8.07 12.98 8.34
C GLN A 157 7.75 11.48 8.25
N MET A 158 8.09 10.82 7.13
CA MET A 158 7.92 9.38 7.01
C MET A 158 8.82 8.58 7.94
N ALA A 159 10.04 9.04 8.19
CA ALA A 159 10.95 8.41 9.15
C ALA A 159 10.46 8.56 10.61
N GLU A 160 9.93 9.73 10.96
CA GLU A 160 9.35 10.00 12.28
C GLU A 160 8.09 9.16 12.51
N ARG A 161 7.20 9.07 11.50
CA ARG A 161 6.00 8.24 11.54
C ARG A 161 6.33 6.76 11.74
N LYS A 162 7.37 6.24 11.11
CA LYS A 162 7.86 4.86 11.34
C LYS A 162 8.35 4.64 12.77
N LYS A 163 8.94 5.65 13.41
CA LYS A 163 9.37 5.58 14.82
C LYS A 163 8.17 5.57 15.76
N GLY A 164 7.16 6.41 15.52
CA GLY A 164 5.93 6.44 16.30
C GLY A 164 5.18 5.10 16.28
N PHE A 165 5.03 4.49 15.10
CA PHE A 165 4.44 3.15 14.96
C PHE A 165 5.22 2.05 15.73
N LYS A 166 6.53 2.19 15.85
CA LYS A 166 7.33 1.27 16.67
C LYS A 166 7.14 1.53 18.17
N ALA A 167 6.98 2.78 18.60
CA ALA A 167 6.78 3.14 20.00
C ALA A 167 5.38 2.72 20.50
N GLU A 168 4.32 2.98 19.75
CA GLU A 168 2.95 2.55 20.10
C GLU A 168 2.82 1.01 20.19
N ASN A 169 3.55 0.27 19.36
CA ASN A 169 3.61 -1.19 19.46
C ASN A 169 4.46 -1.71 20.63
N THR A 170 5.20 -0.82 21.32
CA THR A 170 5.95 -1.18 22.53
C THR A 170 5.21 -0.80 23.82
N GLU A 171 4.28 0.17 23.79
CA GLU A 171 3.47 0.58 24.95
C GLU A 171 2.17 -0.22 25.13
N ASN A 172 1.64 -0.83 24.08
CA ASN A 172 0.68 -1.90 24.13
C ASN A 172 1.38 -3.17 23.67
N PRO A 173 1.82 -4.06 24.59
CA PRO A 173 2.22 -5.37 24.13
C PRO A 173 1.01 -5.95 23.40
N PRO A 174 1.13 -6.36 22.13
CA PRO A 174 0.06 -7.12 21.48
C PRO A 174 -0.19 -8.28 22.43
N ALA A 175 -1.46 -8.58 22.69
CA ALA A 175 -1.80 -9.87 23.31
C ALA A 175 -0.90 -10.89 22.64
N GLU A 176 -0.03 -11.52 23.43
CA GLU A 176 1.12 -12.34 23.03
C GLU A 176 0.94 -12.94 21.64
N GLN A 177 1.58 -12.32 20.63
CA GLN A 177 1.87 -13.09 19.43
C GLN A 177 2.79 -14.20 19.92
N PRO A 178 2.43 -15.47 19.74
CA PRO A 178 3.32 -16.56 20.11
C PRO A 178 4.66 -16.25 19.43
N LYS A 179 5.72 -16.10 20.23
CA LYS A 179 7.10 -16.05 19.75
C LYS A 179 7.23 -17.06 18.62
N ALA A 180 7.94 -16.70 17.56
CA ALA A 180 8.32 -17.68 16.55
C ALA A 180 8.82 -18.90 17.31
N PRO A 181 8.20 -20.09 17.13
CA PRO A 181 8.60 -21.24 17.93
C PRO A 181 10.06 -21.53 17.61
N ASP A 182 10.85 -21.66 18.67
CA ASP A 182 12.20 -22.22 18.58
C ASP A 182 12.15 -23.49 17.72
N ALA A 183 13.20 -23.74 16.95
CA ALA A 183 13.28 -24.83 15.98
C ALA A 183 12.93 -26.23 16.52
N ALA A 184 12.86 -26.38 17.84
CA ALA A 184 12.47 -27.62 18.54
C ALA A 184 10.95 -27.79 18.74
N ALA A 185 10.11 -26.72 18.61
CA ALA A 185 8.67 -26.79 18.88
C ALA A 185 7.80 -27.06 17.64
N ASN A 186 8.40 -27.16 16.44
CA ASN A 186 7.68 -27.33 15.16
C ASN A 186 7.41 -28.79 14.76
N ALA A 187 7.67 -29.77 15.63
CA ALA A 187 7.65 -31.19 15.26
C ALA A 187 6.28 -31.71 14.75
N ASP A 188 5.15 -31.08 15.16
CA ASP A 188 3.79 -31.58 14.85
C ASP A 188 2.89 -30.58 14.09
N ILE A 189 3.38 -29.41 13.73
CA ILE A 189 2.55 -28.43 12.98
C ILE A 189 2.43 -28.87 11.51
N LYS A 190 1.20 -29.07 11.05
CA LYS A 190 0.88 -29.43 9.65
C LYS A 190 0.69 -28.18 8.82
N PHE A 191 1.39 -28.08 7.69
CA PHE A 191 1.27 -26.98 6.75
C PHE A 191 0.65 -27.48 5.45
N ARG A 192 -0.27 -26.71 4.88
CA ARG A 192 -0.85 -26.99 3.58
C ARG A 192 -0.08 -26.24 2.49
N VAL A 193 0.30 -26.91 1.42
CA VAL A 193 0.90 -26.31 0.24
C VAL A 193 -0.18 -25.54 -0.53
N ILE A 194 -0.05 -24.20 -0.60
CA ILE A 194 -0.95 -23.35 -1.39
C ILE A 194 -0.42 -23.23 -2.83
N LYS A 195 0.90 -23.08 -2.97
CA LYS A 195 1.53 -22.94 -4.29
C LYS A 195 2.95 -23.47 -4.28
N SER A 196 3.32 -24.17 -5.35
CA SER A 196 4.69 -24.60 -5.62
C SER A 196 5.11 -24.12 -7.01
N SER A 197 6.17 -23.31 -7.08
CA SER A 197 6.68 -22.77 -8.35
C SER A 197 8.16 -23.10 -8.51
N VAL A 198 8.45 -23.95 -9.49
CA VAL A 198 9.82 -24.40 -9.81
C VAL A 198 10.42 -23.49 -10.86
N ARG A 199 11.65 -23.02 -10.62
CA ARG A 199 12.44 -22.25 -11.59
C ARG A 199 13.79 -22.92 -11.79
N ASN A 200 14.17 -23.13 -13.05
CA ASN A 200 15.48 -23.60 -13.44
C ASN A 200 16.35 -22.40 -13.86
N GLY A 201 17.45 -22.20 -13.19
CA GLY A 201 18.41 -21.12 -13.47
C GLY A 201 19.82 -21.62 -13.62
N ALA A 202 20.77 -20.75 -14.03
CA ALA A 202 22.18 -21.10 -14.23
C ALA A 202 22.87 -21.65 -12.97
N LYS A 203 22.31 -21.41 -11.76
CA LYS A 203 22.82 -21.92 -10.48
C LYS A 203 22.04 -23.13 -9.94
N GLY A 204 21.24 -23.79 -10.78
CA GLY A 204 20.44 -24.97 -10.44
C GLY A 204 18.94 -24.68 -10.29
N THR A 205 18.20 -25.73 -9.95
CA THR A 205 16.74 -25.65 -9.72
C THR A 205 16.43 -25.03 -8.35
N GLN A 206 15.49 -24.12 -8.31
CA GLN A 206 14.99 -23.50 -7.09
C GLN A 206 13.47 -23.54 -7.09
N THR A 207 12.87 -23.87 -5.96
CA THR A 207 11.41 -23.89 -5.77
C THR A 207 11.00 -22.82 -4.78
N MET A 208 10.03 -22.02 -5.15
CA MET A 208 9.33 -21.12 -4.24
C MET A 208 8.05 -21.83 -3.74
N LEU A 209 7.93 -21.98 -2.44
CA LEU A 209 6.77 -22.59 -1.78
C LEU A 209 5.98 -21.53 -1.02
N THR A 210 4.67 -21.55 -1.19
CA THR A 210 3.72 -20.81 -0.35
C THR A 210 2.94 -21.82 0.46
N LEU A 211 3.03 -21.72 1.77
CA LEU A 211 2.50 -22.65 2.75
C LEU A 211 1.49 -21.96 3.66
N GLN A 212 0.46 -22.67 4.09
CA GLN A 212 -0.54 -22.19 5.04
C GLN A 212 -0.46 -23.04 6.32
N SER A 213 -0.30 -22.36 7.47
CA SER A 213 -0.36 -23.02 8.78
C SER A 213 -1.81 -23.29 9.20
N PRO A 214 -2.05 -24.14 10.25
CA PRO A 214 -3.38 -24.36 10.79
C PRO A 214 -4.06 -23.08 11.33
N GLN A 215 -3.26 -22.09 11.74
CA GLN A 215 -3.74 -20.78 12.18
C GLN A 215 -3.94 -19.78 11.01
N ASN A 216 -4.02 -20.30 9.78
CA ASN A 216 -4.25 -19.50 8.57
C ASN A 216 -3.11 -18.51 8.21
N ARG A 217 -1.89 -18.66 8.78
CA ARG A 217 -0.71 -17.86 8.43
C ARG A 217 -0.13 -18.39 7.13
N ILE A 218 0.19 -17.45 6.23
CA ILE A 218 0.88 -17.75 4.97
C ILE A 218 2.38 -17.55 5.16
N ILE A 219 3.16 -18.55 4.78
CA ILE A 219 4.62 -18.54 4.81
C ILE A 219 5.10 -18.77 3.38
N THR A 220 5.88 -17.84 2.83
CA THR A 220 6.55 -18.02 1.56
C THR A 220 8.04 -18.20 1.79
N GLY A 221 8.63 -19.23 1.19
CA GLY A 221 10.06 -19.50 1.30
C GLY A 221 10.62 -20.15 0.05
N TYR A 222 11.94 -20.12 -0.06
CA TYR A 222 12.70 -20.68 -1.18
C TYR A 222 13.48 -21.92 -0.72
N MET A 223 13.52 -22.95 -1.56
CA MET A 223 14.37 -24.11 -1.35
C MET A 223 15.11 -24.50 -2.63
N ARG A 224 16.22 -25.19 -2.48
CA ARG A 224 16.95 -25.78 -3.62
C ARG A 224 16.30 -27.09 -4.07
N GLY A 225 16.32 -27.31 -5.37
CA GLY A 225 15.75 -28.52 -5.99
C GLY A 225 14.24 -28.40 -6.27
N ASN A 226 13.68 -29.51 -6.76
CA ASN A 226 12.23 -29.69 -6.95
C ASN A 226 11.71 -30.70 -5.92
N PRO A 227 10.96 -30.26 -4.88
CA PRO A 227 10.44 -31.16 -3.87
C PRO A 227 9.25 -32.02 -4.32
N ASP A 228 8.80 -31.86 -5.59
CA ASP A 228 7.60 -32.53 -6.11
C ASP A 228 6.41 -32.43 -5.15
N LEU A 229 6.00 -31.19 -4.86
CA LEU A 229 4.85 -30.86 -4.04
C LEU A 229 3.71 -30.35 -4.90
N ARG A 230 2.51 -30.86 -4.63
CA ARG A 230 1.26 -30.40 -5.27
C ARG A 230 0.46 -29.48 -4.36
N GLU A 231 -0.33 -28.62 -4.96
CA GLU A 231 -1.28 -27.77 -4.22
C GLU A 231 -2.25 -28.65 -3.42
N GLY A 232 -2.54 -28.22 -2.18
CA GLY A 232 -3.37 -28.95 -1.22
C GLY A 232 -2.62 -30.01 -0.41
N GLN A 233 -1.40 -30.39 -0.77
CA GLN A 233 -0.62 -31.38 -0.03
C GLN A 233 -0.23 -30.86 1.36
N ILE A 234 -0.21 -31.79 2.34
CA ILE A 234 0.17 -31.47 3.72
C ILE A 234 1.64 -31.86 3.94
N ILE A 235 2.37 -30.97 4.57
CA ILE A 235 3.75 -31.20 5.04
C ILE A 235 3.84 -30.90 6.53
N HIS A 236 4.80 -31.47 7.21
CA HIS A 236 5.08 -31.23 8.62
C HIS A 236 6.59 -31.19 8.89
N LYS A 237 7.00 -30.91 10.13
CA LYS A 237 8.41 -30.74 10.53
C LYS A 237 9.15 -29.72 9.67
N LEU A 238 8.48 -28.60 9.35
CA LEU A 238 9.00 -27.56 8.49
C LEU A 238 10.17 -26.83 9.15
N GLN A 239 11.33 -26.84 8.49
CA GLN A 239 12.53 -26.12 8.93
C GLN A 239 12.71 -24.87 8.08
N ILE A 240 12.68 -23.69 8.71
CA ILE A 240 12.79 -22.40 8.06
C ILE A 240 13.98 -21.64 8.67
N GLU A 241 14.76 -20.99 7.81
CA GLU A 241 15.80 -20.04 8.16
C GLU A 241 15.45 -18.68 7.54
N GLU A 242 15.29 -17.65 8.39
CA GLU A 242 15.11 -16.27 7.90
C GLU A 242 16.47 -15.70 7.48
N ARG A 243 16.53 -15.09 6.29
CA ARG A 243 17.68 -14.38 5.75
C ARG A 243 17.31 -12.99 5.31
N GLU A 244 18.30 -12.12 5.30
CA GLU A 244 18.19 -10.76 4.82
C GLU A 244 19.15 -10.51 3.67
N SER A 245 18.72 -9.81 2.65
CA SER A 245 19.51 -9.38 1.50
C SER A 245 19.26 -7.90 1.24
N GLU A 246 20.30 -7.17 0.87
CA GLU A 246 20.22 -5.75 0.53
C GLU A 246 19.25 -5.47 -0.64
N THR A 247 19.09 -6.44 -1.54
CA THR A 247 18.29 -6.29 -2.76
C THR A 247 16.79 -6.63 -2.57
N ILE A 248 16.47 -7.63 -1.73
CA ILE A 248 15.10 -8.17 -1.59
C ILE A 248 14.55 -8.11 -0.15
N GLY A 249 15.33 -7.57 0.82
CA GLY A 249 14.96 -7.53 2.23
C GLY A 249 14.96 -8.93 2.88
N LYS A 250 14.10 -9.12 3.89
CA LYS A 250 13.98 -10.38 4.61
C LYS A 250 13.22 -11.43 3.80
N TYR A 251 13.74 -12.66 3.77
CA TYR A 251 13.13 -13.79 3.09
C TYR A 251 13.43 -15.10 3.79
N ASN A 252 12.59 -16.10 3.58
CA ASN A 252 12.74 -17.42 4.21
C ASN A 252 13.42 -18.41 3.28
N ILE A 253 14.36 -19.19 3.82
CA ILE A 253 14.91 -20.40 3.19
C ILE A 253 14.28 -21.61 3.87
N ILE A 254 13.67 -22.48 3.09
CA ILE A 254 13.15 -23.77 3.57
C ILE A 254 14.28 -24.78 3.45
N ARG A 255 14.70 -25.32 4.60
CA ARG A 255 15.80 -26.27 4.72
C ARG A 255 15.34 -27.73 4.63
N GLY A 256 14.11 -28.00 5.07
CA GLY A 256 13.55 -29.33 5.04
C GLY A 256 12.10 -29.37 5.53
N PHE A 257 11.44 -30.48 5.24
CA PHE A 257 10.10 -30.84 5.73
C PHE A 257 9.88 -32.34 5.50
N GLU A 258 8.86 -32.91 6.11
CA GLU A 258 8.35 -34.24 5.82
C GLU A 258 6.98 -34.15 5.13
N LYS A 259 6.72 -35.00 4.14
CA LYS A 259 5.39 -35.10 3.52
C LYS A 259 4.48 -35.91 4.45
N ALA A 260 3.26 -35.45 4.67
CA ALA A 260 2.26 -36.29 5.32
C ALA A 260 1.87 -37.43 4.37
N ALA A 261 1.78 -38.63 4.94
CA ALA A 261 1.41 -39.83 4.19
C ALA A 261 -0.04 -39.73 3.65
#